data_f4bbb423d980ca653d62e0dbdf8b5210
#
_entry.id   f4bbb423d980ca653d62e0dbdf8b5210
#
_cell.length_a   1.000
_cell.length_b   1.000
_cell.length_c   1.000
_cell.angle_alpha   90.00
_cell.angle_beta   90.00
_cell.angle_gamma   90.00
#
_symmetry.space_group_name_H-M   'P 1'
#
loop_
_entity.id
_entity.type
_entity.pdbx_description
1 polymer ?
#
loop_
_entity_poly.entity_id
_entity_poly.type
_entity_poly.pdbx_seq_one_letter_code
_entity_poly.pdbx_strand_id
1 'polypeptide(L)'
;VESYKGMHFACFDPDAPSLEEYLGDFRWYLDVILDNDEGGIEFIDGNIKSRLKCNWKFPAENFVGDSYHAPWTHSSALIAMFGKQPTMRPDRSYHANANGHGWEFGLDFIGNAATLNSPQILEYLREHEAKFAERLGKVASLSSANVFPNLSFLAGHNTFRTWNPKGPRETELHTWVFLNANAPEELKKEYRRGVMLTFSPAGVFEMDDGENFENCTAVNAGVVTRRQKLHAGMGLDSRIEHEELKGNVHQSQINEANQRAFYQRWADLMNAETWADVPVR
;
A
#
# COMPACT_ATOMS: atom_id res chain seq x y z
N VAL A 1 -3.10 -1.29 23.81
CA VAL A 1 -2.83 -0.21 22.83
C VAL A 1 -1.36 0.13 22.88
N GLU A 2 -0.70 0.09 21.75
CA GLU A 2 0.71 0.46 21.60
C GLU A 2 0.87 1.50 20.46
N SER A 3 1.98 2.20 20.47
CA SER A 3 2.24 3.26 19.49
C SER A 3 3.57 3.05 18.79
N TYR A 4 3.56 3.32 17.49
CA TYR A 4 4.76 3.36 16.68
C TYR A 4 4.84 4.70 15.92
N LYS A 5 5.83 5.53 16.23
CA LYS A 5 6.04 6.85 15.61
C LYS A 5 4.77 7.71 15.48
N GLY A 6 3.96 7.74 16.55
CA GLY A 6 2.71 8.52 16.59
C GLY A 6 1.47 7.82 16.04
N MET A 7 1.61 6.70 15.37
CA MET A 7 0.47 5.87 15.01
C MET A 7 0.11 4.93 16.15
N HIS A 8 -1.18 4.85 16.49
CA HIS A 8 -1.68 4.01 17.58
C HIS A 8 -2.35 2.76 17.02
N PHE A 9 -1.97 1.62 17.56
CA PHE A 9 -2.52 0.32 17.22
C PHE A 9 -3.18 -0.30 18.45
N ALA A 10 -4.23 -1.08 18.25
CA ALA A 10 -4.92 -1.76 19.34
C ALA A 10 -5.21 -3.21 18.98
N CYS A 11 -5.05 -4.09 19.95
CA CYS A 11 -5.48 -5.47 19.91
C CYS A 11 -6.34 -5.74 21.13
N PHE A 12 -7.43 -6.50 20.99
CA PHE A 12 -8.28 -6.90 22.10
C PHE A 12 -7.79 -8.19 22.80
N ASP A 13 -6.85 -8.88 22.19
CA ASP A 13 -6.25 -10.08 22.74
C ASP A 13 -5.05 -9.68 23.63
N PRO A 14 -5.09 -9.96 24.94
CA PRO A 14 -3.99 -9.64 25.84
C PRO A 14 -2.73 -10.49 25.60
N ASP A 15 -2.89 -11.66 24.97
CA ASP A 15 -1.79 -12.59 24.67
C ASP A 15 -1.15 -12.34 23.31
N ALA A 16 -1.60 -11.30 22.58
CA ALA A 16 -1.00 -10.90 21.32
C ALA A 16 0.47 -10.48 21.51
N PRO A 17 1.33 -10.70 20.50
CA PRO A 17 2.71 -10.19 20.54
C PRO A 17 2.71 -8.67 20.63
N SER A 18 3.82 -8.10 21.10
CA SER A 18 4.01 -6.65 21.07
C SER A 18 3.90 -6.11 19.64
N LEU A 19 3.54 -4.83 19.51
CA LEU A 19 3.47 -4.19 18.19
C LEU A 19 4.79 -4.28 17.42
N GLU A 20 5.92 -4.17 18.12
CA GLU A 20 7.24 -4.29 17.51
C GLU A 20 7.52 -5.68 16.95
N GLU A 21 7.16 -6.72 17.70
CA GLU A 21 7.27 -8.12 17.24
C GLU A 21 6.31 -8.40 16.08
N TYR A 22 5.08 -7.87 16.16
CA TYR A 22 4.08 -8.03 15.12
C TYR A 22 4.52 -7.40 13.79
N LEU A 23 5.05 -6.18 13.84
CA LEU A 23 5.55 -5.46 12.66
C LEU A 23 6.86 -6.05 12.12
N GLY A 24 7.71 -6.58 13.00
CA GLY A 24 9.00 -7.16 12.62
C GLY A 24 9.83 -6.24 11.73
N ASP A 25 10.37 -6.76 10.66
CA ASP A 25 11.18 -6.03 9.66
C ASP A 25 10.40 -4.93 8.93
N PHE A 26 9.06 -4.99 8.95
CA PHE A 26 8.23 -3.98 8.32
C PHE A 26 8.34 -2.60 8.98
N ARG A 27 8.81 -2.51 10.23
CA ARG A 27 9.12 -1.25 10.93
C ARG A 27 10.06 -0.35 10.11
N TRP A 28 11.05 -0.96 9.47
CA TRP A 28 11.99 -0.21 8.64
C TRP A 28 11.28 0.56 7.51
N TYR A 29 10.27 -0.05 6.88
CA TYR A 29 9.47 0.59 5.84
C TYR A 29 8.53 1.65 6.38
N LEU A 30 7.97 1.45 7.58
CA LEU A 30 7.19 2.47 8.27
C LEU A 30 8.04 3.68 8.64
N ASP A 31 9.31 3.49 9.02
CA ASP A 31 10.25 4.58 9.27
C ASP A 31 10.45 5.45 8.03
N VAL A 32 10.54 4.82 6.87
CA VAL A 32 10.66 5.53 5.59
C VAL A 32 9.46 6.45 5.34
N ILE A 33 8.26 6.06 5.75
CA ILE A 33 7.05 6.89 5.61
C ILE A 33 6.96 7.96 6.69
N LEU A 34 7.14 7.55 7.94
CA LEU A 34 6.77 8.34 9.11
C LEU A 34 7.89 9.28 9.58
N ASP A 35 9.14 8.98 9.18
CA ASP A 35 10.34 9.63 9.68
C ASP A 35 11.26 10.13 8.53
N ASN A 36 10.67 10.52 7.42
CA ASN A 36 11.41 11.00 6.26
C ASN A 36 11.80 12.49 6.34
N ASP A 37 11.26 13.23 7.30
CA ASP A 37 11.57 14.63 7.58
C ASP A 37 11.69 14.84 9.08
N GLU A 38 12.50 15.83 9.52
CA GLU A 38 12.71 16.14 10.95
C GLU A 38 11.43 16.52 11.70
N GLY A 39 10.48 17.15 11.00
CA GLY A 39 9.17 17.50 11.54
C GLY A 39 8.19 16.32 11.62
N GLY A 40 8.53 15.16 11.03
CA GLY A 40 7.61 14.07 10.85
C GLY A 40 6.48 14.40 9.88
N ILE A 41 5.39 13.68 9.99
CA ILE A 41 4.21 13.85 9.12
C ILE A 41 3.03 14.45 9.88
N GLU A 42 2.14 15.12 9.14
CA GLU A 42 0.87 15.63 9.61
C GLU A 42 -0.26 15.14 8.72
N PHE A 43 -1.35 14.68 9.32
CA PHE A 43 -2.57 14.36 8.59
C PHE A 43 -3.34 15.64 8.24
N ILE A 44 -3.66 15.78 6.96
CA ILE A 44 -4.32 16.97 6.41
C ILE A 44 -5.84 16.78 6.48
N ASP A 45 -6.49 17.53 7.35
CA ASP A 45 -7.95 17.68 7.45
C ASP A 45 -8.84 16.44 7.25
N GLY A 46 -9.32 15.84 8.32
CA GLY A 46 -10.34 14.82 8.31
C GLY A 46 -9.99 13.57 7.51
N ASN A 47 -11.00 12.79 7.19
CA ASN A 47 -10.83 11.60 6.36
C ASN A 47 -11.87 11.55 5.22
N ILE A 48 -11.51 10.85 4.15
CA ILE A 48 -12.41 10.52 3.05
C ILE A 48 -13.01 9.15 3.36
N LYS A 49 -14.33 9.02 3.24
CA LYS A 49 -15.03 7.75 3.49
C LYS A 49 -15.80 7.30 2.27
N SER A 50 -15.75 6.00 2.00
CA SER A 50 -16.59 5.35 1.00
C SER A 50 -17.01 3.96 1.44
N ARG A 51 -17.99 3.40 0.74
CA ARG A 51 -18.42 2.02 0.86
C ARG A 51 -18.30 1.33 -0.48
N LEU A 52 -17.69 0.16 -0.46
CA LEU A 52 -17.45 -0.69 -1.62
C LEU A 52 -18.17 -2.03 -1.39
N LYS A 53 -18.83 -2.55 -2.42
CA LYS A 53 -19.48 -3.86 -2.37
C LYS A 53 -18.47 -4.99 -2.60
N CYS A 54 -17.37 -4.96 -1.89
CA CYS A 54 -16.27 -5.89 -2.04
C CYS A 54 -15.84 -6.55 -0.74
N ASN A 55 -15.13 -7.67 -0.85
CA ASN A 55 -14.41 -8.25 0.28
C ASN A 55 -13.15 -7.45 0.54
N TRP A 56 -12.87 -7.12 1.81
CA TRP A 56 -11.75 -6.29 2.24
C TRP A 56 -10.36 -6.81 1.81
N LYS A 57 -10.25 -8.12 1.55
CA LYS A 57 -8.98 -8.72 1.14
C LYS A 57 -8.55 -8.31 -0.26
N PHE A 58 -9.50 -8.02 -1.18
CA PHE A 58 -9.14 -7.57 -2.54
C PHE A 58 -8.38 -6.25 -2.54
N PRO A 59 -8.88 -5.17 -1.93
CA PRO A 59 -8.09 -3.94 -1.84
C PRO A 59 -6.81 -4.09 -1.00
N ALA A 60 -6.82 -4.87 0.09
CA ALA A 60 -5.60 -5.12 0.86
C ALA A 60 -4.55 -5.88 0.04
N GLU A 61 -4.95 -6.89 -0.74
CA GLU A 61 -4.11 -7.61 -1.68
C GLU A 61 -3.55 -6.71 -2.79
N ASN A 62 -4.38 -5.81 -3.33
CA ASN A 62 -3.94 -4.84 -4.32
C ASN A 62 -2.79 -3.98 -3.78
N PHE A 63 -2.94 -3.43 -2.58
CA PHE A 63 -1.92 -2.58 -1.97
C PHE A 63 -0.69 -3.34 -1.47
N VAL A 64 -0.80 -4.63 -1.17
CA VAL A 64 0.34 -5.42 -0.71
C VAL A 64 1.33 -5.72 -1.84
N GLY A 65 0.88 -5.78 -3.10
CA GLY A 65 1.78 -6.17 -4.16
C GLY A 65 1.22 -6.20 -5.59
N ASP A 66 0.23 -5.37 -5.95
CA ASP A 66 -0.41 -5.43 -7.26
C ASP A 66 -0.26 -4.12 -8.07
N SER A 67 0.90 -3.48 -8.07
CA SER A 67 1.07 -2.30 -8.93
C SER A 67 1.10 -2.63 -10.43
N TYR A 68 1.25 -3.90 -10.80
CA TYR A 68 1.19 -4.33 -12.19
C TYR A 68 -0.23 -4.25 -12.81
N HIS A 69 -1.30 -4.07 -12.01
CA HIS A 69 -2.64 -3.78 -12.54
C HIS A 69 -2.73 -2.36 -13.14
N ALA A 70 -1.97 -1.40 -12.59
CA ALA A 70 -2.11 0.02 -12.89
C ALA A 70 -2.06 0.38 -14.38
N PRO A 71 -1.11 -0.12 -15.21
CA PRO A 71 -1.09 0.17 -16.63
C PRO A 71 -2.26 -0.43 -17.43
N TRP A 72 -3.02 -1.34 -16.86
CA TRP A 72 -4.20 -1.95 -17.48
C TRP A 72 -5.50 -1.33 -16.98
N THR A 73 -5.71 -1.36 -15.68
CA THR A 73 -6.90 -0.84 -15.01
C THR A 73 -7.06 0.66 -15.25
N HIS A 74 -5.98 1.42 -15.07
CA HIS A 74 -5.99 2.89 -15.21
C HIS A 74 -5.52 3.38 -16.57
N SER A 75 -5.49 2.51 -17.57
CA SER A 75 -4.95 2.82 -18.90
C SER A 75 -5.56 4.09 -19.51
N SER A 76 -6.88 4.22 -19.49
CA SER A 76 -7.60 5.36 -20.05
C SER A 76 -7.26 6.67 -19.35
N ALA A 77 -7.24 6.68 -18.03
CA ALA A 77 -6.89 7.85 -17.24
C ALA A 77 -5.43 8.25 -17.45
N LEU A 78 -4.52 7.29 -17.43
CA LEU A 78 -3.08 7.53 -17.62
C LEU A 78 -2.77 8.04 -19.04
N ILE A 79 -3.44 7.52 -20.07
CA ILE A 79 -3.31 8.02 -21.45
C ILE A 79 -3.84 9.45 -21.55
N ALA A 80 -4.98 9.73 -20.91
CA ALA A 80 -5.54 11.08 -20.91
C ALA A 80 -4.62 12.09 -20.19
N MET A 81 -3.96 11.69 -19.12
CA MET A 81 -3.05 12.56 -18.36
C MET A 81 -1.70 12.76 -19.07
N PHE A 82 -1.11 11.71 -19.61
CA PHE A 82 0.28 11.69 -20.08
C PHE A 82 0.44 11.53 -21.61
N GLY A 83 -0.65 11.40 -22.34
CA GLY A 83 -0.63 11.21 -23.80
C GLY A 83 -0.12 9.85 -24.26
N LYS A 84 0.24 8.96 -23.35
CA LYS A 84 0.77 7.61 -23.63
C LYS A 84 0.50 6.67 -22.45
N GLN A 85 0.44 5.39 -22.77
CA GLN A 85 0.39 4.35 -21.74
C GLN A 85 1.74 4.27 -21.00
N PRO A 86 1.75 4.26 -19.67
CA PRO A 86 2.98 4.06 -18.90
C PRO A 86 3.52 2.65 -19.12
N THR A 87 4.84 2.53 -19.11
CA THR A 87 5.54 1.26 -19.21
C THR A 87 6.07 0.86 -17.84
N MET A 88 5.84 -0.38 -17.45
CA MET A 88 6.46 -0.94 -16.25
C MET A 88 7.97 -1.15 -16.46
N ARG A 89 8.72 -1.03 -15.37
CA ARG A 89 10.16 -1.31 -15.34
C ARG A 89 10.47 -2.38 -14.30
N PRO A 90 10.20 -3.64 -14.63
CA PRO A 90 10.34 -4.75 -13.70
C PRO A 90 11.77 -4.98 -13.20
N ASP A 91 12.77 -4.58 -13.99
CA ASP A 91 14.19 -4.62 -13.67
C ASP A 91 14.61 -3.61 -12.58
N ARG A 92 13.77 -2.63 -12.28
CA ARG A 92 14.02 -1.54 -11.32
C ARG A 92 12.97 -1.47 -10.22
N SER A 93 12.36 -2.58 -9.91
CA SER A 93 11.32 -2.67 -8.90
C SER A 93 11.46 -3.94 -8.06
N TYR A 94 10.88 -3.91 -6.87
CA TYR A 94 11.01 -4.97 -5.88
C TYR A 94 9.70 -5.15 -5.11
N HIS A 95 9.51 -6.36 -4.60
CA HIS A 95 8.61 -6.68 -3.52
C HIS A 95 9.40 -7.00 -2.26
N ALA A 96 8.88 -6.64 -1.09
CA ALA A 96 9.38 -7.13 0.18
C ALA A 96 8.20 -7.51 1.07
N ASN A 97 8.35 -8.58 1.85
CA ASN A 97 7.33 -9.00 2.80
C ASN A 97 7.94 -9.56 4.08
N ALA A 98 7.20 -9.41 5.17
CA ALA A 98 7.48 -10.02 6.46
C ALA A 98 6.15 -10.16 7.22
N ASN A 99 5.90 -11.30 7.86
CA ASN A 99 4.71 -11.56 8.67
C ASN A 99 3.36 -11.26 7.99
N GLY A 100 3.29 -11.36 6.66
CA GLY A 100 2.10 -11.02 5.89
C GLY A 100 1.92 -9.53 5.58
N HIS A 101 2.76 -8.67 6.15
CA HIS A 101 2.93 -7.31 5.67
C HIS A 101 3.64 -7.35 4.34
N GLY A 102 3.36 -6.41 3.46
CA GLY A 102 4.03 -6.36 2.18
C GLY A 102 4.22 -4.96 1.68
N TRP A 103 5.28 -4.79 0.94
CA TRP A 103 5.70 -3.54 0.37
C TRP A 103 6.16 -3.72 -1.07
N GLU A 104 5.75 -2.79 -1.88
CA GLU A 104 6.13 -2.66 -3.28
C GLU A 104 6.86 -1.36 -3.51
N PHE A 105 7.95 -1.38 -4.25
CA PHE A 105 8.69 -0.17 -4.56
C PHE A 105 9.41 -0.25 -5.89
N GLY A 106 9.58 0.92 -6.48
CA GLY A 106 10.40 1.15 -7.64
C GLY A 106 11.53 2.12 -7.30
N LEU A 107 12.40 2.40 -8.26
CA LEU A 107 13.51 3.33 -8.07
C LEU A 107 13.20 4.75 -8.59
N ASP A 108 11.94 5.08 -8.80
CA ASP A 108 11.48 6.39 -9.25
C ASP A 108 10.74 7.13 -8.13
N PHE A 109 11.41 8.07 -7.47
CA PHE A 109 10.91 8.80 -6.31
C PHE A 109 9.61 9.57 -6.58
N ILE A 110 9.45 10.14 -7.76
CA ILE A 110 8.29 10.98 -8.10
C ILE A 110 7.10 10.17 -8.59
N GLY A 111 7.31 8.97 -9.11
CA GLY A 111 6.36 8.00 -9.68
C GLY A 111 4.88 8.36 -9.59
N ASN A 112 4.22 7.87 -8.57
CA ASN A 112 2.78 8.07 -8.38
C ASN A 112 2.37 9.54 -8.19
N ALA A 113 3.23 10.39 -7.61
CA ALA A 113 2.92 11.82 -7.39
C ALA A 113 2.70 12.60 -8.69
N ALA A 114 3.24 12.13 -9.81
CA ALA A 114 3.00 12.75 -11.11
C ALA A 114 1.52 12.75 -11.51
N THR A 115 0.75 11.78 -11.01
CA THR A 115 -0.69 11.67 -11.26
C THR A 115 -1.53 12.69 -10.51
N LEU A 116 -0.97 13.37 -9.49
CA LEU A 116 -1.63 14.51 -8.82
C LEU A 116 -1.73 15.72 -9.75
N ASN A 117 -1.00 15.73 -10.86
CA ASN A 117 -1.02 16.73 -11.91
C ASN A 117 -0.80 18.17 -11.40
N SER A 118 0.09 18.33 -10.42
CA SER A 118 0.45 19.62 -9.83
C SER A 118 1.95 19.88 -9.96
N PRO A 119 2.36 20.90 -10.74
CA PRO A 119 3.76 21.29 -10.84
C PRO A 119 4.39 21.68 -9.49
N GLN A 120 3.61 22.31 -8.60
CA GLN A 120 4.06 22.72 -7.27
C GLN A 120 4.41 21.53 -6.39
N ILE A 121 3.58 20.47 -6.43
CA ILE A 121 3.86 19.23 -5.71
C ILE A 121 5.13 18.58 -6.24
N LEU A 122 5.29 18.51 -7.56
CA LEU A 122 6.46 17.88 -8.18
C LEU A 122 7.74 18.66 -7.89
N GLU A 123 7.69 19.99 -7.88
CA GLU A 123 8.82 20.84 -7.50
C GLU A 123 9.22 20.60 -6.05
N TYR A 124 8.25 20.66 -5.13
CA TYR A 124 8.48 20.37 -3.71
C TYR A 124 9.14 19.01 -3.48
N LEU A 125 8.63 17.96 -4.13
CA LEU A 125 9.18 16.62 -3.98
C LEU A 125 10.62 16.52 -4.50
N ARG A 126 10.94 17.17 -5.62
CA ARG A 126 12.30 17.21 -6.18
C ARG A 126 13.28 17.92 -5.25
N GLU A 127 12.87 19.03 -4.67
CA GLU A 127 13.69 19.79 -3.71
C GLU A 127 13.97 18.98 -2.43
N HIS A 128 13.04 18.11 -2.03
CA HIS A 128 13.14 17.29 -0.82
C HIS A 128 13.75 15.92 -1.07
N GLU A 129 13.85 15.47 -2.32
CA GLU A 129 14.39 14.14 -2.67
C GLU A 129 15.80 13.91 -2.07
N ALA A 130 16.68 14.90 -2.17
CA ALA A 130 18.04 14.80 -1.62
C ALA A 130 18.03 14.67 -0.08
N LYS A 131 17.16 15.42 0.59
CA LYS A 131 17.00 15.35 2.05
C LYS A 131 16.44 14.01 2.49
N PHE A 132 15.46 13.48 1.77
CA PHE A 132 14.91 12.14 2.03
C PHE A 132 15.96 11.06 1.83
N ALA A 133 16.73 11.13 0.75
CA ALA A 133 17.81 10.20 0.47
C ALA A 133 18.92 10.26 1.54
N GLU A 134 19.27 11.44 2.03
CA GLU A 134 20.25 11.62 3.11
C GLU A 134 19.76 10.99 4.42
N ARG A 135 18.48 11.20 4.78
CA ARG A 135 17.90 10.70 6.02
C ARG A 135 17.61 9.19 6.00
N LEU A 136 17.14 8.66 4.87
CA LEU A 136 16.68 7.28 4.71
C LEU A 136 17.71 6.36 4.07
N GLY A 137 18.84 6.88 3.62
CA GLY A 137 19.77 6.18 2.74
C GLY A 137 19.30 6.22 1.27
N LYS A 138 19.67 5.22 0.48
CA LYS A 138 19.42 5.21 -0.97
C LYS A 138 18.02 4.80 -1.40
N VAL A 139 17.20 4.33 -0.47
CA VAL A 139 15.84 3.82 -0.78
C VAL A 139 14.84 4.96 -0.70
N ALA A 140 14.62 5.63 -1.80
CA ALA A 140 13.77 6.82 -1.85
C ALA A 140 12.38 6.59 -2.45
N SER A 141 12.11 5.44 -3.05
CA SER A 141 10.89 5.27 -3.85
C SER A 141 10.03 4.12 -3.40
N LEU A 142 8.97 4.47 -2.73
CA LEU A 142 7.93 3.55 -2.27
C LEU A 142 6.73 3.66 -3.19
N SER A 143 6.08 2.56 -3.51
CA SER A 143 4.86 2.56 -4.31
C SER A 143 3.64 2.35 -3.43
N SER A 144 3.38 1.14 -3.02
CA SER A 144 2.27 0.77 -2.18
C SER A 144 2.69 -0.20 -1.08
N ALA A 145 1.91 -0.28 -0.03
CA ALA A 145 2.16 -1.21 1.07
C ALA A 145 0.87 -1.59 1.77
N ASN A 146 0.90 -2.72 2.49
CA ASN A 146 -0.14 -3.08 3.43
C ASN A 146 0.46 -3.67 4.71
N VAL A 147 0.14 -3.07 5.85
CA VAL A 147 0.30 -3.68 7.16
C VAL A 147 -0.87 -4.63 7.35
N PHE A 148 -0.60 -5.93 7.45
CA PHE A 148 -1.64 -6.93 7.68
C PHE A 148 -2.45 -6.58 8.94
N PRO A 149 -3.79 -6.70 8.95
CA PRO A 149 -4.57 -7.19 7.83
C PRO A 149 -4.96 -6.14 6.79
N ASN A 150 -5.26 -4.90 7.17
CA ASN A 150 -6.07 -4.00 6.36
C ASN A 150 -5.67 -2.52 6.42
N LEU A 151 -4.45 -2.22 6.86
CA LEU A 151 -3.91 -0.86 6.84
C LEU A 151 -2.97 -0.70 5.64
N SER A 152 -3.43 -0.02 4.61
CA SER A 152 -2.67 0.21 3.40
C SER A 152 -2.08 1.62 3.33
N PHE A 153 -1.04 1.74 2.53
CA PHE A 153 -0.34 2.98 2.24
C PHE A 153 -0.10 3.13 0.74
N LEU A 154 -0.25 4.35 0.21
CA LEU A 154 0.09 4.70 -1.15
C LEU A 154 1.05 5.87 -1.16
N ALA A 155 2.29 5.62 -1.59
CA ALA A 155 3.29 6.66 -1.76
C ALA A 155 3.00 7.55 -2.97
N GLY A 156 3.48 8.77 -2.91
CA GLY A 156 3.24 9.78 -3.94
C GLY A 156 1.87 10.45 -3.80
N HIS A 157 0.83 9.71 -3.41
CA HIS A 157 -0.44 10.26 -2.96
C HIS A 157 -0.47 10.48 -1.44
N ASN A 158 0.48 9.92 -0.73
CA ASN A 158 0.63 10.00 0.71
C ASN A 158 -0.69 9.79 1.44
N THR A 159 -1.25 8.60 1.26
CA THR A 159 -2.49 8.21 1.92
C THR A 159 -2.29 6.98 2.78
N PHE A 160 -2.83 7.02 3.99
CA PHE A 160 -3.16 5.83 4.75
C PHE A 160 -4.61 5.45 4.54
N ARG A 161 -4.88 4.15 4.44
CA ARG A 161 -6.21 3.61 4.16
C ARG A 161 -6.52 2.45 5.08
N THR A 162 -7.73 2.38 5.60
CA THR A 162 -8.20 1.19 6.31
C THR A 162 -9.40 0.60 5.60
N TRP A 163 -9.31 -0.71 5.35
CA TRP A 163 -10.35 -1.50 4.69
C TRP A 163 -11.18 -2.24 5.75
N ASN A 164 -12.21 -1.59 6.27
CA ASN A 164 -12.97 -2.09 7.42
C ASN A 164 -14.12 -2.99 6.95
N PRO A 165 -14.06 -4.31 7.20
CA PRO A 165 -15.12 -5.21 6.78
C PRO A 165 -16.43 -4.92 7.51
N LYS A 166 -17.51 -4.81 6.74
CA LYS A 166 -18.91 -4.76 7.25
C LYS A 166 -19.64 -6.08 6.99
N GLY A 167 -18.95 -7.03 6.39
CA GLY A 167 -19.43 -8.34 6.03
C GLY A 167 -18.55 -8.95 4.93
N PRO A 168 -18.90 -10.13 4.43
CA PRO A 168 -18.07 -10.80 3.42
C PRO A 168 -18.04 -10.11 2.05
N ARG A 169 -18.96 -9.17 1.80
CA ARG A 169 -19.13 -8.49 0.51
C ARG A 169 -19.33 -6.98 0.65
N GLU A 170 -18.95 -6.43 1.76
CA GLU A 170 -19.03 -4.99 1.98
C GLU A 170 -17.85 -4.52 2.83
N THR A 171 -17.19 -3.48 2.37
CA THR A 171 -16.03 -2.85 3.02
C THR A 171 -16.28 -1.34 3.14
N GLU A 172 -16.04 -0.78 4.30
CA GLU A 172 -15.97 0.65 4.52
C GLU A 172 -14.52 1.09 4.45
N LEU A 173 -14.21 1.95 3.48
CA LEU A 173 -12.90 2.55 3.30
C LEU A 173 -12.83 3.88 4.06
N HIS A 174 -11.76 4.05 4.82
CA HIS A 174 -11.34 5.34 5.35
C HIS A 174 -9.97 5.68 4.78
N THR A 175 -9.82 6.87 4.24
CA THR A 175 -8.56 7.37 3.68
C THR A 175 -8.17 8.67 4.37
N TRP A 176 -6.94 8.73 4.87
CA TRP A 176 -6.32 9.93 5.43
C TRP A 176 -5.17 10.35 4.52
N VAL A 177 -5.14 11.64 4.20
CA VAL A 177 -4.06 12.28 3.45
C VAL A 177 -3.06 12.85 4.42
N PHE A 178 -1.77 12.72 4.15
CA PHE A 178 -0.73 13.32 4.98
C PHE A 178 0.39 13.95 4.14
N LEU A 179 1.11 14.86 4.74
CA LEU A 179 2.32 15.44 4.17
C LEU A 179 3.30 15.75 5.32
N ASN A 180 4.53 16.12 5.00
CA ASN A 180 5.49 16.56 6.00
C ASN A 180 4.91 17.73 6.80
N ALA A 181 5.03 17.69 8.12
CA ALA A 181 4.43 18.69 9.02
C ALA A 181 4.89 20.11 8.70
N ASN A 182 6.16 20.26 8.28
CA ASN A 182 6.76 21.53 7.91
C ASN A 182 6.43 22.01 6.48
N ALA A 183 5.63 21.25 5.71
CA ALA A 183 5.23 21.66 4.37
C ALA A 183 4.32 22.92 4.42
N PRO A 184 4.44 23.84 3.43
CA PRO A 184 3.57 25.01 3.36
C PRO A 184 2.08 24.65 3.32
N GLU A 185 1.24 25.41 4.02
CA GLU A 185 -0.21 25.15 4.10
C GLU A 185 -0.90 25.13 2.72
N GLU A 186 -0.48 26.00 1.79
CA GLU A 186 -1.03 26.04 0.44
C GLU A 186 -0.67 24.76 -0.34
N LEU A 187 0.51 24.20 -0.09
CA LEU A 187 0.92 22.92 -0.68
C LEU A 187 0.11 21.76 -0.09
N LYS A 188 -0.17 21.75 1.21
CA LYS A 188 -1.03 20.76 1.87
C LYS A 188 -2.43 20.75 1.24
N LYS A 189 -3.01 21.94 1.01
CA LYS A 189 -4.31 22.10 0.34
C LYS A 189 -4.29 21.56 -1.10
N GLU A 190 -3.25 21.90 -1.85
CA GLU A 190 -3.09 21.44 -3.23
C GLU A 190 -2.90 19.93 -3.28
N TYR A 191 -2.11 19.37 -2.35
CA TYR A 191 -1.91 17.93 -2.21
C TYR A 191 -3.23 17.19 -1.97
N ARG A 192 -3.99 17.66 -0.99
CA ARG A 192 -5.33 17.13 -0.69
C ARG A 192 -6.25 17.20 -1.91
N ARG A 193 -6.24 18.34 -2.63
CA ARG A 193 -7.02 18.49 -3.86
C ARG A 193 -6.64 17.46 -4.91
N GLY A 194 -5.34 17.25 -5.14
CA GLY A 194 -4.84 16.23 -6.06
C GLY A 194 -5.31 14.82 -5.68
N VAL A 195 -5.24 14.46 -4.40
CA VAL A 195 -5.74 13.18 -3.91
C VAL A 195 -7.26 13.05 -4.09
N MET A 196 -8.02 14.12 -3.85
CA MET A 196 -9.48 14.10 -4.08
C MET A 196 -9.85 13.85 -5.54
N LEU A 197 -9.06 14.33 -6.49
CA LEU A 197 -9.28 14.11 -7.92
C LEU A 197 -8.88 12.71 -8.40
N THR A 198 -8.01 12.04 -7.68
CA THR A 198 -7.45 10.73 -8.06
C THR A 198 -8.04 9.58 -7.22
N PHE A 199 -7.99 9.68 -5.89
CA PHE A 199 -8.32 8.62 -4.94
C PHE A 199 -9.35 9.07 -3.89
N SER A 200 -10.48 9.61 -4.34
CA SER A 200 -11.70 9.79 -3.56
C SER A 200 -12.82 8.95 -4.19
N PRO A 201 -14.01 8.88 -3.59
CA PRO A 201 -15.15 8.16 -4.19
C PRO A 201 -15.52 8.55 -5.63
N ALA A 202 -15.09 9.74 -6.07
CA ALA A 202 -15.24 10.23 -7.43
C ALA A 202 -13.88 10.44 -8.13
N GLY A 203 -12.82 9.93 -7.56
CA GLY A 203 -11.46 10.01 -8.11
C GLY A 203 -11.26 9.05 -9.28
N VAL A 204 -10.51 9.49 -10.28
CA VAL A 204 -10.37 8.76 -11.55
C VAL A 204 -9.76 7.37 -11.40
N PHE A 205 -8.92 7.14 -10.41
CA PHE A 205 -8.32 5.83 -10.14
C PHE A 205 -9.15 5.01 -9.13
N GLU A 206 -9.67 5.64 -8.08
CA GLU A 206 -10.47 4.96 -7.07
C GLU A 206 -11.72 4.28 -7.66
N MET A 207 -12.36 4.92 -8.65
CA MET A 207 -13.52 4.34 -9.31
C MET A 207 -13.16 3.09 -10.13
N ASP A 208 -12.05 3.09 -10.84
CA ASP A 208 -11.56 1.94 -11.59
C ASP A 208 -11.24 0.77 -10.66
N ASP A 209 -10.52 1.04 -9.56
CA ASP A 209 -10.18 0.05 -8.55
C ASP A 209 -11.44 -0.50 -7.86
N GLY A 210 -12.36 0.38 -7.49
CA GLY A 210 -13.62 0.01 -6.86
C GLY A 210 -14.44 -0.95 -7.71
N GLU A 211 -14.57 -0.69 -9.01
CA GLU A 211 -15.25 -1.59 -9.95
C GLU A 211 -14.58 -2.96 -10.00
N ASN A 212 -13.25 -3.00 -10.07
CA ASN A 212 -12.52 -4.26 -10.07
C ASN A 212 -12.73 -5.06 -8.79
N PHE A 213 -12.63 -4.42 -7.62
CA PHE A 213 -12.83 -5.11 -6.33
C PHE A 213 -14.25 -5.65 -6.18
N GLU A 214 -15.27 -4.89 -6.62
CA GLU A 214 -16.66 -5.32 -6.61
C GLU A 214 -16.90 -6.50 -7.56
N ASN A 215 -16.39 -6.43 -8.79
CA ASN A 215 -16.50 -7.48 -9.79
C ASN A 215 -15.77 -8.76 -9.35
N CYS A 216 -14.56 -8.66 -8.82
CA CYS A 216 -13.83 -9.80 -8.27
C CYS A 216 -14.61 -10.46 -7.13
N THR A 217 -15.20 -9.66 -6.23
CA THR A 217 -16.03 -10.19 -5.15
C THR A 217 -17.27 -10.92 -5.68
N ALA A 218 -17.95 -10.33 -6.66
CA ALA A 218 -19.14 -10.92 -7.27
C ALA A 218 -18.83 -12.23 -7.98
N VAL A 219 -17.77 -12.27 -8.79
CA VAL A 219 -17.35 -13.47 -9.53
C VAL A 219 -16.95 -14.60 -8.58
N ASN A 220 -16.22 -14.30 -7.50
CA ASN A 220 -15.81 -15.31 -6.52
C ASN A 220 -16.99 -15.90 -5.71
N ALA A 221 -18.13 -15.24 -5.72
CA ALA A 221 -19.37 -15.83 -5.17
C ALA A 221 -20.02 -16.86 -6.07
N GLY A 222 -19.60 -16.96 -7.34
CA GLY A 222 -20.15 -17.90 -8.33
C GLY A 222 -19.96 -19.36 -7.95
N VAL A 223 -20.93 -20.20 -8.31
CA VAL A 223 -20.93 -21.63 -7.95
C VAL A 223 -19.73 -22.39 -8.52
N VAL A 224 -19.27 -22.02 -9.70
CA VAL A 224 -18.11 -22.62 -10.36
C VAL A 224 -16.82 -21.99 -9.84
N THR A 225 -16.72 -20.66 -9.88
CA THR A 225 -15.48 -19.92 -9.55
C THR A 225 -15.00 -20.21 -8.14
N ARG A 226 -15.89 -20.23 -7.14
CA ARG A 226 -15.53 -20.53 -5.74
C ARG A 226 -14.90 -21.91 -5.51
N ARG A 227 -14.97 -22.81 -6.51
CA ARG A 227 -14.38 -24.15 -6.47
C ARG A 227 -13.06 -24.25 -7.22
N GLN A 228 -12.73 -23.22 -7.98
CA GLN A 228 -11.48 -23.15 -8.72
C GLN A 228 -10.35 -22.75 -7.79
N LYS A 229 -9.18 -23.34 -8.01
CA LYS A 229 -7.96 -22.88 -7.35
C LYS A 229 -7.41 -21.69 -8.13
N LEU A 230 -7.16 -20.58 -7.44
CA LEU A 230 -6.43 -19.47 -8.01
C LEU A 230 -4.94 -19.82 -8.02
N HIS A 231 -4.27 -19.44 -9.10
CA HIS A 231 -2.86 -19.73 -9.31
C HIS A 231 -2.05 -18.46 -9.04
N ALA A 232 -1.43 -18.38 -7.86
CA ALA A 232 -0.55 -17.27 -7.47
C ALA A 232 0.92 -17.70 -7.62
N GLY A 233 1.33 -18.04 -8.84
CA GLY A 233 2.64 -18.64 -9.13
C GLY A 233 3.65 -17.67 -9.76
N MET A 234 3.28 -16.42 -9.99
CA MET A 234 4.16 -15.46 -10.63
C MET A 234 5.32 -15.08 -9.69
N GLY A 235 6.56 -15.17 -10.19
CA GLY A 235 7.76 -14.80 -9.42
C GLY A 235 8.13 -15.77 -8.30
N LEU A 236 7.86 -17.07 -8.42
CA LEU A 236 8.23 -18.06 -7.40
C LEU A 236 9.74 -18.10 -7.11
N ASP A 237 10.57 -17.91 -8.12
CA ASP A 237 12.05 -17.95 -8.02
C ASP A 237 12.68 -16.54 -8.00
N SER A 238 11.91 -15.51 -7.66
CA SER A 238 12.34 -14.11 -7.70
C SER A 238 13.01 -13.62 -6.42
N ARG A 239 13.13 -14.45 -5.39
CA ARG A 239 13.77 -14.08 -4.12
C ARG A 239 15.25 -13.76 -4.32
N ILE A 240 15.67 -12.67 -3.71
CA ILE A 240 17.08 -12.22 -3.72
C ILE A 240 17.52 -11.84 -2.30
N GLU A 241 18.83 -11.87 -2.08
CA GLU A 241 19.43 -11.19 -0.94
C GLU A 241 19.68 -9.73 -1.31
N HIS A 242 19.36 -8.82 -0.39
CA HIS A 242 19.54 -7.38 -0.62
C HIS A 242 20.17 -6.73 0.61
N GLU A 243 21.19 -5.90 0.40
CA GLU A 243 21.98 -5.32 1.50
C GLU A 243 21.19 -4.31 2.34
N GLU A 244 20.31 -3.54 1.73
CA GLU A 244 19.59 -2.43 2.37
C GLU A 244 18.14 -2.81 2.75
N LEU A 245 17.45 -3.57 1.91
CA LEU A 245 16.04 -3.90 2.09
C LEU A 245 15.84 -5.01 3.10
N LYS A 246 14.78 -4.92 3.87
CA LYS A 246 14.46 -5.85 4.96
C LYS A 246 13.38 -6.83 4.58
N GLY A 247 13.30 -7.94 5.32
CA GLY A 247 12.34 -9.02 5.09
C GLY A 247 12.70 -9.92 3.90
N ASN A 248 11.72 -10.59 3.36
CA ASN A 248 11.87 -11.42 2.17
C ASN A 248 11.77 -10.54 0.92
N VAL A 249 12.91 -10.27 0.30
CA VAL A 249 13.00 -9.39 -0.88
C VAL A 249 12.91 -10.20 -2.17
N HIS A 250 12.12 -9.69 -3.11
CA HIS A 250 11.90 -10.30 -4.42
C HIS A 250 12.13 -9.29 -5.53
N GLN A 251 12.88 -9.71 -6.55
CA GLN A 251 13.10 -8.89 -7.74
C GLN A 251 11.82 -8.74 -8.54
N SER A 252 11.59 -7.54 -9.07
CA SER A 252 10.44 -7.19 -9.90
C SER A 252 9.12 -6.97 -9.14
N GLN A 253 8.40 -5.94 -9.53
CA GLN A 253 7.01 -5.70 -9.13
C GLN A 253 6.01 -6.57 -9.93
N ILE A 254 6.47 -7.33 -10.93
CA ILE A 254 5.64 -8.30 -11.66
C ILE A 254 5.84 -9.67 -11.00
N ASN A 255 5.32 -9.83 -9.80
CA ASN A 255 5.30 -11.10 -9.09
C ASN A 255 4.19 -11.09 -8.02
N GLU A 256 3.91 -12.25 -7.44
CA GLU A 256 2.87 -12.45 -6.43
C GLU A 256 3.42 -12.90 -5.07
N ALA A 257 4.69 -12.60 -4.79
CA ALA A 257 5.33 -13.01 -3.53
C ALA A 257 4.65 -12.38 -2.31
N ASN A 258 4.32 -11.10 -2.39
CA ASN A 258 3.64 -10.39 -1.30
C ASN A 258 2.21 -10.89 -1.11
N GLN A 259 1.48 -11.16 -2.19
CA GLN A 259 0.12 -11.73 -2.12
C GLN A 259 0.14 -13.12 -1.47
N ARG A 260 1.10 -13.98 -1.87
CA ARG A 260 1.28 -15.30 -1.23
C ARG A 260 1.56 -15.16 0.27
N ALA A 261 2.44 -14.25 0.68
CA ALA A 261 2.76 -13.99 2.08
C ALA A 261 1.53 -13.47 2.85
N PHE A 262 0.76 -12.56 2.26
CA PHE A 262 -0.49 -12.04 2.84
C PHE A 262 -1.52 -13.14 3.10
N TYR A 263 -1.82 -13.97 2.10
CA TYR A 263 -2.79 -15.06 2.26
C TYR A 263 -2.27 -16.19 3.16
N GLN A 264 -0.97 -16.45 3.15
CA GLN A 264 -0.38 -17.41 4.08
C GLN A 264 -0.53 -16.94 5.53
N ARG A 265 -0.26 -15.66 5.81
CA ARG A 265 -0.48 -15.07 7.14
C ARG A 265 -1.94 -15.14 7.57
N TRP A 266 -2.86 -14.85 6.65
CA TRP A 266 -4.29 -15.00 6.92
C TRP A 266 -4.65 -16.45 7.27
N ALA A 267 -4.13 -17.42 6.53
CA ALA A 267 -4.37 -18.83 6.80
C ALA A 267 -3.75 -19.29 8.13
N ASP A 268 -2.54 -18.86 8.43
CA ASP A 268 -1.85 -19.16 9.69
C ASP A 268 -2.68 -18.68 10.88
N LEU A 269 -3.16 -17.44 10.85
CA LEU A 269 -4.00 -16.86 11.91
C LEU A 269 -5.38 -17.53 12.02
N MET A 270 -5.99 -17.93 10.90
CA MET A 270 -7.28 -18.61 10.90
C MET A 270 -7.22 -20.05 11.42
N ASN A 271 -6.05 -20.68 11.37
CA ASN A 271 -5.86 -22.06 11.81
C ASN A 271 -5.17 -22.18 13.17
N ALA A 272 -4.57 -21.13 13.69
CA ALA A 272 -3.92 -21.11 14.99
C ALA A 272 -4.94 -21.10 16.14
N GLU A 273 -4.66 -21.84 17.20
CA GLU A 273 -5.43 -21.79 18.44
C GLU A 273 -4.92 -20.68 19.37
N THR A 274 -3.61 -20.41 19.32
CA THR A 274 -2.93 -19.39 20.13
C THR A 274 -1.91 -18.61 19.27
N TRP A 275 -1.45 -17.47 19.75
CA TRP A 275 -0.38 -16.72 19.10
C TRP A 275 0.94 -17.49 18.98
N ALA A 276 1.21 -18.41 19.91
CA ALA A 276 2.40 -19.26 19.86
C ALA A 276 2.39 -20.23 18.66
N ASP A 277 1.22 -20.54 18.14
CA ASP A 277 1.05 -21.41 16.98
C ASP A 277 1.18 -20.66 15.64
N VAL A 278 1.27 -19.33 15.68
CA VAL A 278 1.38 -18.49 14.47
C VAL A 278 2.84 -18.34 14.08
N PRO A 279 3.28 -18.85 12.92
CA PRO A 279 4.67 -18.76 12.49
C PRO A 279 5.11 -17.29 12.28
N VAL A 280 6.34 -16.98 12.70
CA VAL A 280 7.07 -15.77 12.27
C VAL A 280 7.68 -16.06 10.90
N ARG A 281 7.43 -15.18 9.91
CA ARG A 281 7.82 -15.40 8.51
C ARG A 281 8.55 -14.21 7.89
#